data_790e59b04c98db99a19b7692226e1910
#
_entry.id   790e59b04c98db99a19b7692226e1910
#
_cell.length_a   1.000
_cell.length_b   1.000
_cell.length_c   1.000
_cell.angle_alpha   90.00
_cell.angle_beta   90.00
_cell.angle_gamma   90.00
#
_symmetry.space_group_name_H-M   'P 1'
#
loop_
_entity.id
_entity.type
_entity.pdbx_description
1 polymer ?
#
loop_
_entity_poly.entity_id
_entity_poly.type
_entity_poly.pdbx_seq_one_letter_code
_entity_poly.pdbx_strand_id
1 'polypeptide(L)'
;MLIYESEDITFKNVGVHYMHGLGIVSQFSKNVEMNHVYCMPRQNSGRLLASSADFMHFSGCSGKVKVVNCKFAGAQDDCINVHGTNLRIMEKVNNYTLKLRFMHPQTYGFNAFFEGDTVAFVRPSTMQRYAQAVIKTAKLLSNRIVEVTLSKPIQHDIEPVSYTHLRAHET
;
A
#
# COMPACT_ATOMS: atom_id res chain seq x y z
N MET A 1 -9.34 12.29 2.61
CA MET A 1 -9.62 12.19 1.14
C MET A 1 -9.12 10.83 0.68
N LEU A 2 -9.86 10.13 -0.18
CA LEU A 2 -9.46 8.82 -0.70
C LEU A 2 -9.33 8.88 -2.23
N ILE A 3 -8.19 8.40 -2.73
CA ILE A 3 -7.88 8.12 -4.14
C ILE A 3 -7.71 6.61 -4.22
N TYR A 4 -8.55 5.93 -4.99
CA TYR A 4 -8.58 4.47 -5.01
C TYR A 4 -8.60 3.95 -6.45
N GLU A 5 -7.73 2.99 -6.77
CA GLU A 5 -7.64 2.35 -8.11
C GLU A 5 -7.70 3.35 -9.27
N SER A 6 -6.97 4.46 -9.13
CA SER A 6 -6.94 5.56 -10.08
C SER A 6 -5.57 5.69 -10.74
N GLU A 7 -5.50 6.24 -11.95
CA GLU A 7 -4.25 6.42 -12.68
C GLU A 7 -4.07 7.88 -13.13
N ASP A 8 -2.79 8.35 -13.15
CA ASP A 8 -2.36 9.67 -13.62
C ASP A 8 -3.04 10.83 -12.87
N ILE A 9 -3.07 10.73 -11.54
CA ILE A 9 -3.70 11.72 -10.68
C ILE A 9 -2.71 12.82 -10.29
N THR A 10 -3.12 14.07 -10.49
CA THR A 10 -2.34 15.25 -10.08
C THR A 10 -3.17 16.17 -9.19
N PHE A 11 -2.63 16.46 -8.00
CA PHE A 11 -3.09 17.57 -7.16
C PHE A 11 -2.12 18.73 -7.32
N LYS A 12 -2.63 19.90 -7.69
CA LYS A 12 -1.82 21.10 -7.91
C LYS A 12 -2.45 22.32 -7.22
N ASN A 13 -1.63 23.04 -6.45
CA ASN A 13 -2.04 24.26 -5.75
C ASN A 13 -3.22 24.04 -4.79
N VAL A 14 -3.14 23.00 -3.95
CA VAL A 14 -4.21 22.62 -3.03
C VAL A 14 -3.82 22.93 -1.59
N GLY A 15 -4.67 23.62 -0.87
CA GLY A 15 -4.56 23.82 0.58
C GLY A 15 -5.49 22.85 1.34
N VAL A 16 -4.94 22.06 2.26
CA VAL A 16 -5.69 21.19 3.15
C VAL A 16 -5.39 21.57 4.58
N HIS A 17 -6.38 22.10 5.27
CA HIS A 17 -6.19 22.76 6.57
C HIS A 17 -6.65 21.96 7.77
N TYR A 18 -7.44 20.93 7.54
CA TYR A 18 -7.88 19.97 8.55
C TYR A 18 -8.24 18.65 7.90
N MET A 19 -7.61 17.60 8.40
CA MET A 19 -7.86 16.24 7.92
C MET A 19 -8.15 15.32 9.11
N HIS A 20 -9.00 14.37 8.90
CA HIS A 20 -9.30 13.31 9.85
C HIS A 20 -8.67 11.99 9.38
N GLY A 21 -8.23 11.15 10.31
CA GLY A 21 -7.58 9.88 9.99
C GLY A 21 -6.25 10.08 9.27
N LEU A 22 -6.00 9.26 8.23
CA LEU A 22 -4.74 9.21 7.49
C LEU A 22 -4.58 10.30 6.42
N GLY A 23 -5.35 11.39 6.51
CA GLY A 23 -5.21 12.52 5.60
C GLY A 23 -5.63 12.25 4.16
N ILE A 24 -4.71 12.45 3.21
CA ILE A 24 -4.89 12.11 1.80
C ILE A 24 -4.39 10.68 1.60
N VAL A 25 -5.31 9.74 1.45
CA VAL A 25 -4.99 8.32 1.22
C VAL A 25 -5.05 8.03 -0.28
N SER A 26 -3.96 7.53 -0.83
CA SER A 26 -3.92 6.95 -2.18
C SER A 26 -3.67 5.46 -2.05
N GLN A 27 -4.61 4.65 -2.53
CA GLN A 27 -4.52 3.20 -2.43
C GLN A 27 -4.66 2.54 -3.80
N PHE A 28 -3.76 1.62 -4.14
CA PHE A 28 -3.70 0.89 -5.41
C PHE A 28 -3.79 1.77 -6.65
N SER A 29 -3.35 3.02 -6.53
CA SER A 29 -3.34 3.98 -7.63
C SER A 29 -1.97 4.03 -8.30
N LYS A 30 -1.94 4.51 -9.54
CA LYS A 30 -0.72 4.55 -10.35
C LYS A 30 -0.45 5.99 -10.78
N ASN A 31 0.83 6.42 -10.73
CA ASN A 31 1.28 7.76 -11.12
C ASN A 31 0.53 8.87 -10.38
N VAL A 32 0.84 9.07 -9.11
CA VAL A 32 0.21 10.09 -8.27
C VAL A 32 1.19 11.24 -8.03
N GLU A 33 0.82 12.45 -8.40
CA GLU A 33 1.61 13.66 -8.17
C GLU A 33 0.89 14.62 -7.20
N MET A 34 1.60 15.03 -6.16
CA MET A 34 1.24 16.13 -5.25
C MET A 34 2.20 17.29 -5.49
N ASN A 35 1.70 18.39 -6.05
CA ASN A 35 2.50 19.53 -6.46
C ASN A 35 1.93 20.83 -5.88
N HIS A 36 2.72 21.52 -5.05
CA HIS A 36 2.26 22.68 -4.28
C HIS A 36 1.02 22.36 -3.43
N VAL A 37 1.07 21.24 -2.69
CA VAL A 37 0.04 20.88 -1.71
C VAL A 37 0.48 21.32 -0.33
N TYR A 38 -0.35 22.11 0.34
CA TYR A 38 -0.06 22.69 1.65
C TYR A 38 -0.97 22.04 2.70
N CYS A 39 -0.40 21.18 3.53
CA CYS A 39 -1.09 20.51 4.64
C CYS A 39 -0.67 21.16 5.95
N MET A 40 -1.43 22.15 6.40
CA MET A 40 -1.11 22.93 7.62
C MET A 40 -2.38 23.58 8.19
N PRO A 41 -2.37 23.93 9.49
CA PRO A 41 -3.50 24.67 10.07
C PRO A 41 -3.76 25.95 9.29
N ARG A 42 -5.03 26.33 9.18
CA ARG A 42 -5.38 27.63 8.60
C ARG A 42 -4.84 28.75 9.49
N GLN A 43 -4.24 29.73 8.85
CA GLN A 43 -3.71 30.92 9.55
C GLN A 43 -4.81 31.58 10.40
N ASN A 44 -4.47 32.03 11.59
CA ASN A 44 -5.38 32.66 12.54
C ASN A 44 -6.55 31.79 13.04
N SER A 45 -6.51 30.48 12.82
CA SER A 45 -7.55 29.55 13.32
C SER A 45 -7.38 29.17 14.80
N GLY A 46 -6.22 29.44 15.40
CA GLY A 46 -5.86 28.95 16.73
C GLY A 46 -5.57 27.45 16.79
N ARG A 47 -5.61 26.73 15.65
CA ARG A 47 -5.32 25.31 15.59
C ARG A 47 -3.83 25.04 15.50
N LEU A 48 -3.36 24.05 16.26
CA LEU A 48 -1.99 23.56 16.22
C LEU A 48 -1.84 22.36 15.27
N LEU A 49 -2.93 21.61 15.07
CA LEU A 49 -2.94 20.39 14.27
C LEU A 49 -3.78 20.55 13.02
N ALA A 50 -3.30 19.99 11.91
CA ALA A 50 -3.98 19.90 10.62
C ALA A 50 -4.36 18.47 10.23
N SER A 51 -3.78 17.44 10.87
CA SER A 51 -4.17 16.05 10.75
C SER A 51 -4.12 15.33 12.08
N SER A 52 -5.01 14.35 12.27
CA SER A 52 -5.03 13.48 13.45
C SER A 52 -4.15 12.23 13.29
N ALA A 53 -3.57 12.02 12.11
CA ALA A 53 -2.56 11.02 11.81
C ALA A 53 -1.68 11.56 10.67
N ASP A 54 -1.45 10.79 9.59
CA ASP A 54 -0.63 11.20 8.45
C ASP A 54 -1.23 12.39 7.68
N PHE A 55 -0.42 13.04 6.86
CA PHE A 55 -0.91 13.96 5.84
C PHE A 55 -1.12 13.30 4.49
N MET A 56 -0.16 12.49 4.04
CA MET A 56 -0.23 11.78 2.77
C MET A 56 0.12 10.31 2.99
N HIS A 57 -0.77 9.41 2.63
CA HIS A 57 -0.65 7.98 2.86
C HIS A 57 -0.81 7.23 1.54
N PHE A 58 0.30 6.68 1.00
CA PHE A 58 0.33 5.93 -0.25
C PHE A 58 0.47 4.45 0.04
N SER A 59 -0.59 3.69 -0.18
CA SER A 59 -0.64 2.26 0.11
C SER A 59 -0.80 1.45 -1.17
N GLY A 60 0.17 0.59 -1.48
CA GLY A 60 0.12 -0.28 -2.67
C GLY A 60 0.06 0.47 -4.01
N CYS A 61 0.52 1.72 -4.04
CA CYS A 61 0.61 2.51 -5.26
C CYS A 61 1.70 1.99 -6.19
N SER A 62 1.56 2.25 -7.48
CA SER A 62 2.49 1.82 -8.52
C SER A 62 2.91 2.98 -9.44
N GLY A 63 3.89 2.73 -10.31
CA GLY A 63 4.44 3.78 -11.14
C GLY A 63 5.16 4.83 -10.31
N LYS A 64 4.91 6.10 -10.57
CA LYS A 64 5.59 7.21 -9.92
C LYS A 64 4.70 7.84 -8.84
N VAL A 65 5.18 7.87 -7.60
CA VAL A 65 4.65 8.73 -6.54
C VAL A 65 5.57 9.94 -6.43
N LYS A 66 5.04 11.14 -6.69
CA LYS A 66 5.81 12.37 -6.74
C LYS A 66 5.19 13.41 -5.80
N VAL A 67 5.98 13.90 -4.85
CA VAL A 67 5.60 14.97 -3.91
C VAL A 67 6.61 16.08 -4.05
N VAL A 68 6.19 17.22 -4.59
CA VAL A 68 7.08 18.35 -4.90
C VAL A 68 6.50 19.68 -4.45
N ASN A 69 7.36 20.54 -3.94
CA ASN A 69 6.99 21.90 -3.51
C ASN A 69 5.83 21.92 -2.49
N CYS A 70 5.67 20.85 -1.70
CA CYS A 70 4.65 20.74 -0.67
C CYS A 70 5.14 21.30 0.66
N LYS A 71 4.21 21.70 1.52
CA LYS A 71 4.51 22.14 2.89
C LYS A 71 3.62 21.40 3.89
N PHE A 72 4.22 20.97 4.99
CA PHE A 72 3.57 20.21 6.03
C PHE A 72 3.82 20.85 7.40
N ALA A 73 2.77 20.99 8.19
CA ALA A 73 2.85 21.43 9.58
C ALA A 73 1.67 20.91 10.39
N GLY A 74 1.92 20.41 11.59
CA GLY A 74 0.87 19.95 12.52
C GLY A 74 0.25 18.61 12.14
N ALA A 75 1.03 17.62 11.72
CA ALA A 75 0.64 16.21 11.71
C ALA A 75 0.84 15.62 13.11
N GLN A 76 0.04 14.64 13.48
CA GLN A 76 0.27 13.82 14.68
C GLN A 76 1.06 12.54 14.38
N ASP A 77 1.25 12.23 13.10
CA ASP A 77 2.04 11.10 12.62
C ASP A 77 2.86 11.53 11.39
N ASP A 78 3.06 10.68 10.41
CA ASP A 78 3.94 10.94 9.26
C ASP A 78 3.42 12.05 8.32
N CYS A 79 4.33 12.91 7.86
CA CYS A 79 4.00 13.84 6.78
C CYS A 79 3.72 13.10 5.47
N ILE A 80 4.50 12.06 5.19
CA ILE A 80 4.36 11.20 4.01
C ILE A 80 4.66 9.76 4.42
N ASN A 81 3.70 8.88 4.23
CA ASN A 81 3.85 7.44 4.43
C ASN A 81 3.67 6.72 3.09
N VAL A 82 4.63 5.90 2.70
CA VAL A 82 4.59 5.12 1.46
C VAL A 82 4.91 3.67 1.77
N HIS A 83 3.96 2.78 1.57
CA HIS A 83 4.16 1.36 1.87
C HIS A 83 3.37 0.44 0.96
N GLY A 84 3.79 -0.83 0.91
CA GLY A 84 3.01 -1.93 0.37
C GLY A 84 2.19 -2.63 1.45
N THR A 85 1.45 -3.65 1.05
CA THR A 85 0.72 -4.52 1.99
C THR A 85 1.37 -5.90 2.00
N ASN A 86 1.83 -6.33 3.18
CA ASN A 86 2.39 -7.65 3.37
C ASN A 86 1.32 -8.61 3.89
N LEU A 87 1.15 -9.76 3.22
CA LEU A 87 0.28 -10.84 3.67
C LEU A 87 1.12 -12.05 4.08
N ARG A 88 0.68 -12.74 5.11
CA ARG A 88 1.32 -13.97 5.58
C ARG A 88 0.85 -15.16 4.74
N ILE A 89 1.79 -15.99 4.30
CA ILE A 89 1.47 -17.26 3.66
C ILE A 89 1.01 -18.23 4.77
N MET A 90 -0.22 -18.69 4.67
CA MET A 90 -0.82 -19.62 5.63
C MET A 90 -0.76 -21.05 5.14
N GLU A 91 -0.90 -21.25 3.83
CA GLU A 91 -1.00 -22.57 3.23
C GLU A 91 -0.50 -22.55 1.78
N LYS A 92 0.29 -23.54 1.40
CA LYS A 92 0.57 -23.90 0.01
C LYS A 92 -0.41 -25.00 -0.38
N VAL A 93 -1.49 -24.62 -1.07
CA VAL A 93 -2.52 -25.56 -1.51
C VAL A 93 -1.96 -26.53 -2.55
N ASN A 94 -1.16 -25.99 -3.48
CA ASN A 94 -0.41 -26.75 -4.49
C ASN A 94 0.74 -25.88 -5.04
N ASN A 95 1.43 -26.34 -6.08
CA ASN A 95 2.57 -25.59 -6.64
C ASN A 95 2.20 -24.26 -7.29
N TYR A 96 0.93 -23.98 -7.55
CA TYR A 96 0.46 -22.74 -8.16
C TYR A 96 -0.39 -21.90 -7.22
N THR A 97 -0.94 -22.48 -6.15
CA THR A 97 -1.98 -21.82 -5.35
C THR A 97 -1.57 -21.69 -3.89
N LEU A 98 -1.70 -20.48 -3.38
CA LEU A 98 -1.41 -20.13 -2.00
C LEU A 98 -2.63 -19.51 -1.32
N LYS A 99 -2.81 -19.76 -0.03
CA LYS A 99 -3.69 -18.98 0.85
C LYS A 99 -2.86 -18.02 1.68
N LEU A 100 -3.22 -16.76 1.60
CA LEU A 100 -2.56 -15.64 2.25
C LEU A 100 -3.50 -14.98 3.26
N ARG A 101 -2.94 -14.39 4.31
CA ARG A 101 -3.72 -13.73 5.36
C ARG A 101 -3.24 -12.31 5.61
N PHE A 102 -4.18 -11.37 5.69
CA PHE A 102 -3.96 -10.05 6.26
C PHE A 102 -3.70 -10.15 7.75
N MET A 103 -2.55 -9.68 8.18
CA MET A 103 -2.13 -9.76 9.59
C MET A 103 -2.39 -8.47 10.36
N HIS A 104 -2.42 -7.34 9.68
CA HIS A 104 -2.65 -6.04 10.30
C HIS A 104 -4.08 -5.94 10.86
N PRO A 105 -4.28 -5.42 12.09
CA PRO A 105 -5.59 -5.38 12.73
C PRO A 105 -6.61 -4.48 12.02
N GLN A 106 -6.15 -3.44 11.31
CA GLN A 106 -6.99 -2.43 10.66
C GLN A 106 -6.89 -2.44 9.13
N THR A 107 -5.97 -3.23 8.54
CA THR A 107 -5.73 -3.25 7.08
C THR A 107 -6.06 -4.64 6.53
N TYR A 108 -7.29 -4.83 6.05
CA TYR A 108 -7.79 -6.09 5.50
C TYR A 108 -9.09 -5.90 4.73
N GLY A 109 -9.52 -6.95 4.00
CA GLY A 109 -10.86 -7.01 3.39
C GLY A 109 -10.97 -6.30 2.04
N PHE A 110 -9.85 -6.11 1.34
CA PHE A 110 -9.79 -5.51 0.02
C PHE A 110 -9.00 -6.40 -0.95
N ASN A 111 -9.11 -6.11 -2.25
CA ASN A 111 -8.32 -6.78 -3.27
C ASN A 111 -6.86 -6.29 -3.19
N ALA A 112 -6.01 -7.13 -2.60
CA ALA A 112 -4.61 -6.80 -2.43
C ALA A 112 -3.75 -7.16 -3.64
N PHE A 113 -4.25 -8.01 -4.55
CA PHE A 113 -3.51 -8.53 -5.70
C PHE A 113 -4.36 -8.43 -6.96
N PHE A 114 -3.71 -8.05 -8.05
CA PHE A 114 -4.32 -7.98 -9.38
C PHE A 114 -3.60 -8.92 -10.35
N GLU A 115 -4.28 -9.33 -11.41
CA GLU A 115 -3.66 -10.12 -12.47
C GLU A 115 -2.46 -9.38 -13.06
N GLY A 116 -1.34 -10.09 -13.22
CA GLY A 116 -0.08 -9.52 -13.72
C GLY A 116 0.80 -8.89 -12.64
N ASP A 117 0.32 -8.72 -11.40
CA ASP A 117 1.17 -8.21 -10.31
C ASP A 117 2.35 -9.14 -10.06
N THR A 118 3.54 -8.57 -9.89
CA THR A 118 4.71 -9.30 -9.42
C THR A 118 4.75 -9.23 -7.90
N VAL A 119 4.80 -10.38 -7.25
CA VAL A 119 4.92 -10.51 -5.80
C VAL A 119 6.27 -11.09 -5.42
N ALA A 120 6.87 -10.57 -4.36
CA ALA A 120 8.09 -11.09 -3.79
C ALA A 120 7.77 -11.92 -2.53
N PHE A 121 8.43 -13.06 -2.39
CA PHE A 121 8.42 -13.85 -1.17
C PHE A 121 9.56 -13.42 -0.26
N VAL A 122 9.22 -13.13 0.99
CA VAL A 122 10.17 -12.55 1.96
C VAL A 122 10.26 -13.44 3.19
N ARG A 123 11.48 -13.69 3.67
CA ARG A 123 11.72 -14.36 4.95
C ARG A 123 11.46 -13.40 6.09
N PRO A 124 10.56 -13.71 7.03
CA PRO A 124 10.23 -12.78 8.12
C PRO A 124 11.42 -12.46 9.04
N SER A 125 12.30 -13.43 9.27
CA SER A 125 13.43 -13.30 10.16
C SER A 125 14.54 -12.36 9.66
N THR A 126 14.67 -12.22 8.35
CA THR A 126 15.76 -11.44 7.74
C THR A 126 15.27 -10.34 6.81
N MET A 127 13.98 -10.30 6.50
CA MET A 127 13.36 -9.42 5.49
C MET A 127 13.96 -9.58 4.08
N GLN A 128 14.67 -10.67 3.83
CA GLN A 128 15.28 -10.96 2.53
C GLN A 128 14.23 -11.54 1.56
N ARG A 129 14.21 -10.99 0.35
CA ARG A 129 13.50 -11.60 -0.77
C ARG A 129 14.24 -12.86 -1.20
N TYR A 130 13.52 -13.97 -1.33
CA TYR A 130 14.12 -15.23 -1.77
C TYR A 130 13.50 -15.79 -3.05
N ALA A 131 12.33 -15.30 -3.44
CA ALA A 131 11.67 -15.67 -4.69
C ALA A 131 10.71 -14.57 -5.16
N GLN A 132 10.29 -14.67 -6.42
CA GLN A 132 9.25 -13.82 -7.02
C GLN A 132 8.29 -14.67 -7.84
N ALA A 133 7.06 -14.22 -7.98
CA ALA A 133 6.07 -14.84 -8.84
C ALA A 133 5.11 -13.80 -9.41
N VAL A 134 4.45 -14.14 -10.52
CA VAL A 134 3.43 -13.31 -11.14
C VAL A 134 2.06 -13.88 -10.78
N ILE A 135 1.15 -13.02 -10.33
CA ILE A 135 -0.24 -13.36 -10.01
C ILE A 135 -1.00 -13.63 -11.32
N LYS A 136 -1.66 -14.77 -11.40
CA LYS A 136 -2.61 -15.10 -12.47
C LYS A 136 -4.03 -14.72 -12.05
N THR A 137 -4.44 -15.10 -10.84
CA THR A 137 -5.74 -14.73 -10.25
C THR A 137 -5.61 -14.54 -8.76
N ALA A 138 -6.48 -13.70 -8.20
CA ALA A 138 -6.64 -13.54 -6.77
C ALA A 138 -8.12 -13.52 -6.40
N LYS A 139 -8.47 -14.12 -5.27
CA LYS A 139 -9.83 -14.19 -4.76
C LYS A 139 -9.86 -13.99 -3.26
N LEU A 140 -10.63 -13.04 -2.78
CA LEU A 140 -10.92 -12.86 -1.36
C LEU A 140 -11.88 -13.97 -0.89
N LEU A 141 -11.39 -14.90 -0.08
CA LEU A 141 -12.21 -15.99 0.47
C LEU A 141 -12.97 -15.56 1.73
N SER A 142 -12.40 -14.63 2.48
CA SER A 142 -13.01 -13.98 3.64
C SER A 142 -12.36 -12.61 3.84
N ASN A 143 -12.86 -11.81 4.78
CA ASN A 143 -12.26 -10.50 5.06
C ASN A 143 -10.76 -10.53 5.35
N ARG A 144 -10.19 -11.71 5.70
CA ARG A 144 -8.77 -11.81 6.03
C ARG A 144 -7.99 -12.80 5.19
N ILE A 145 -8.64 -13.62 4.39
CA ILE A 145 -7.99 -14.69 3.62
C ILE A 145 -8.13 -14.41 2.13
N VAL A 146 -7.01 -14.41 1.45
CA VAL A 146 -6.92 -14.29 0.00
C VAL A 146 -6.32 -15.58 -0.56
N GLU A 147 -6.95 -16.17 -1.55
CA GLU A 147 -6.36 -17.21 -2.37
C GLU A 147 -5.77 -16.59 -3.62
N VAL A 148 -4.51 -16.90 -3.90
CA VAL A 148 -3.84 -16.47 -5.11
C VAL A 148 -3.38 -17.67 -5.93
N THR A 149 -3.56 -17.58 -7.26
CA THR A 149 -2.99 -18.52 -8.22
C THR A 149 -1.88 -17.81 -8.97
N LEU A 150 -0.75 -18.47 -9.10
CA LEU A 150 0.44 -17.96 -9.79
C LEU A 150 0.48 -18.39 -11.24
N SER A 151 1.10 -17.59 -12.10
CA SER A 151 1.26 -17.87 -13.53
C SER A 151 2.24 -19.02 -13.80
N LYS A 152 3.19 -19.26 -12.88
CA LYS A 152 4.18 -20.36 -12.96
C LYS A 152 4.23 -21.08 -11.61
N PRO A 153 4.63 -22.36 -11.59
CA PRO A 153 4.73 -23.12 -10.36
C PRO A 153 5.85 -22.58 -9.46
N ILE A 154 5.63 -22.64 -8.17
CA ILE A 154 6.63 -22.30 -7.18
C ILE A 154 7.70 -23.38 -7.17
N GLN A 155 8.93 -23.01 -7.48
CA GLN A 155 10.09 -23.90 -7.52
C GLN A 155 10.84 -23.99 -6.17
N HIS A 156 10.46 -23.18 -5.21
CA HIS A 156 11.12 -23.09 -3.90
C HIS A 156 10.22 -23.64 -2.80
N ASP A 157 10.84 -24.17 -1.77
CA ASP A 157 10.13 -24.47 -0.53
C ASP A 157 9.68 -23.15 0.10
N ILE A 158 8.37 -23.01 0.21
CA ILE A 158 7.77 -21.88 0.91
C ILE A 158 7.71 -22.23 2.38
N GLU A 159 8.46 -21.50 3.18
CA GLU A 159 8.32 -21.59 4.62
C GLU A 159 6.92 -21.10 5.03
N PRO A 160 6.18 -21.85 5.88
CA PRO A 160 4.80 -21.49 6.27
C PRO A 160 4.64 -20.14 6.97
N VAL A 161 5.72 -19.42 7.21
CA VAL A 161 5.74 -18.13 7.91
C VAL A 161 6.20 -17.00 6.98
N SER A 162 6.39 -17.28 5.69
CA SER A 162 6.84 -16.27 4.72
C SER A 162 5.77 -15.21 4.48
N TYR A 163 6.20 -13.97 4.21
CA TYR A 163 5.33 -12.87 3.81
C TYR A 163 5.43 -12.65 2.30
N THR A 164 4.32 -12.24 1.69
CA THR A 164 4.35 -11.66 0.34
C THR A 164 4.38 -10.15 0.46
N HIS A 165 5.27 -9.51 -0.27
CA HIS A 165 5.29 -8.06 -0.43
C HIS A 165 4.65 -7.72 -1.77
N LEU A 166 3.67 -6.82 -1.74
CA LEU A 166 2.99 -6.34 -2.93
C LEU A 166 3.83 -5.32 -3.67
N ARG A 167 3.87 -5.51 -5.00
CA ARG A 167 4.40 -4.57 -5.99
C ARG A 167 5.80 -4.05 -5.66
N ALA A 168 6.80 -4.88 -5.91
CA ALA A 168 8.12 -4.34 -6.20
C ALA A 168 8.08 -3.81 -7.64
N HIS A 169 7.81 -2.53 -7.82
CA HIS A 169 8.16 -1.87 -9.06
C HIS A 169 9.63 -1.51 -8.95
N GLU A 170 10.44 -2.19 -9.72
CA GLU A 170 11.78 -1.72 -10.02
C GLU A 170 11.64 -0.46 -10.88
N THR A 171 12.22 0.61 -10.41
CA THR A 171 12.46 1.83 -11.21
C THR A 171 13.63 1.59 -12.15
#